data_918cde2cd53c80cb4fe17121b1048c59
#
_entry.id   918cde2cd53c80cb4fe17121b1048c59
#
_cell.length_a   1.000
_cell.length_b   1.000
_cell.length_c   1.000
_cell.angle_alpha   90.00
_cell.angle_beta   90.00
_cell.angle_gamma   90.00
#
_symmetry.space_group_name_H-M   'P 1'
#
loop_
_entity.id
_entity.type
_entity.pdbx_description
1 polymer ?
#
loop_
_entity_poly.entity_id
_entity_poly.type
_entity_poly.pdbx_seq_one_letter_code
_entity_poly.pdbx_strand_id
1 'polypeptide(L)'
;MPVCCPRERFLFNRPYAARFSRIRTSGTRTASVTGGFVALALACRGLLEQGLVKAMPIRHYVAGISAGIVDNVAMLDLQYSEDSRAMVDLNCVMNEQGGIIELQGTGEGRAFTPREQQELVALCAQGNARLIELEKNILGEIL
;
A
#
# COMPACT_ATOMS: atom_id res chain seq x y z
N MET A 1 6.81 -4.66 28.04
CA MET A 1 6.59 -3.35 27.40
C MET A 1 5.29 -3.48 26.62
N PRO A 2 4.27 -2.64 26.82
CA PRO A 2 3.03 -2.75 26.08
C PRO A 2 3.29 -2.38 24.63
N VAL A 3 2.92 -3.27 23.71
CA VAL A 3 2.87 -3.01 22.27
C VAL A 3 1.80 -1.94 22.07
N CYS A 4 2.23 -0.71 21.76
CA CYS A 4 1.31 0.37 21.43
C CYS A 4 0.56 -0.03 20.16
N CYS A 5 -0.75 -0.23 20.28
CA CYS A 5 -1.63 -0.55 19.17
C CYS A 5 -1.53 0.57 18.13
N PRO A 6 -1.16 0.30 16.87
CA PRO A 6 -1.08 1.35 15.87
C PRO A 6 -2.46 1.97 15.69
N ARG A 7 -2.53 3.30 15.77
CA ARG A 7 -3.74 4.05 15.45
C ARG A 7 -4.13 3.73 14.01
N GLU A 8 -5.20 2.96 13.85
CA GLU A 8 -5.79 2.63 12.55
C GLU A 8 -6.28 3.93 11.88
N ARG A 9 -5.48 4.50 11.01
CA ARG A 9 -5.90 5.60 10.14
C ARG A 9 -6.04 5.07 8.72
N PHE A 10 -7.29 4.86 8.32
CA PHE A 10 -7.60 4.40 6.98
C PHE A 10 -7.75 5.55 5.98
N LEU A 11 -7.24 5.32 4.77
CA LEU A 11 -7.31 6.16 3.57
C LEU A 11 -8.72 6.64 3.16
N PHE A 12 -9.80 6.14 3.79
CA PHE A 12 -11.16 6.29 3.27
C PHE A 12 -11.96 7.49 3.76
N ASN A 13 -11.40 8.37 4.60
CA ASN A 13 -12.17 9.49 5.16
C ASN A 13 -11.77 10.88 4.61
N ARG A 14 -11.19 10.97 3.43
CA ARG A 14 -10.94 12.25 2.77
C ARG A 14 -11.67 12.33 1.45
N PRO A 15 -12.46 13.41 1.20
CA PRO A 15 -13.03 13.65 -0.11
C PRO A 15 -11.89 13.85 -1.12
N TYR A 16 -11.96 13.14 -2.24
CA TYR A 16 -11.05 13.24 -3.37
C TYR A 16 -11.08 14.67 -3.94
N ALA A 17 -10.25 15.54 -3.40
CA ALA A 17 -9.87 16.77 -4.05
C ALA A 17 -8.42 16.63 -4.52
N ALA A 18 -8.25 16.11 -5.73
CA ALA A 18 -6.97 16.06 -6.40
C ALA A 18 -6.46 17.48 -6.67
N ARG A 19 -5.73 18.06 -5.73
CA ARG A 19 -4.76 19.13 -6.05
C ARG A 19 -3.42 18.45 -6.33
N PHE A 20 -3.09 18.30 -7.60
CA PHE A 20 -1.73 18.01 -8.06
C PHE A 20 -0.81 19.20 -7.73
N SER A 21 -0.36 19.29 -6.49
CA SER A 21 0.79 20.11 -6.12
C SER A 21 1.88 19.14 -5.69
N ARG A 22 3.08 19.30 -6.27
CA ARG A 22 4.35 18.59 -5.97
C ARG A 22 4.33 17.82 -4.64
N ILE A 23 3.72 16.67 -4.62
CA ILE A 23 3.62 15.84 -3.44
C ILE A 23 4.77 14.84 -3.52
N ARG A 24 5.85 15.15 -2.82
CA ARG A 24 6.82 14.15 -2.37
C ARG A 24 6.16 13.44 -1.20
N THR A 25 5.35 12.43 -1.47
CA THR A 25 4.80 11.57 -0.43
C THR A 25 4.99 10.12 -0.85
N SER A 26 5.63 9.37 0.01
CA SER A 26 5.76 7.93 -0.04
C SER A 26 4.42 7.25 -0.36
N GLY A 27 3.34 7.66 0.31
CA GLY A 27 1.99 7.15 0.10
C GLY A 27 1.39 7.36 -1.29
N THR A 28 1.81 8.39 -2.06
CA THR A 28 1.28 8.61 -3.42
C THR A 28 1.64 7.48 -4.37
N ARG A 29 2.86 6.95 -4.28
CA ARG A 29 3.33 5.84 -5.12
C ARG A 29 2.55 4.58 -4.83
N THR A 30 2.43 4.20 -3.57
CA THR A 30 1.73 2.98 -3.16
C THR A 30 0.24 3.05 -3.42
N ALA A 31 -0.40 4.21 -3.18
CA ALA A 31 -1.79 4.45 -3.56
C ALA A 31 -2.01 4.36 -5.08
N SER A 32 -1.04 4.81 -5.89
CA SER A 32 -1.10 4.68 -7.35
C SER A 32 -1.00 3.22 -7.79
N VAL A 33 -0.22 2.37 -7.12
CA VAL A 33 -0.15 0.93 -7.39
C VAL A 33 -1.50 0.29 -7.12
N THR A 34 -2.09 0.49 -5.95
CA THR A 34 -3.40 -0.06 -5.55
C THR A 34 -4.52 0.43 -6.47
N GLY A 35 -4.60 1.74 -6.71
CA GLY A 35 -5.61 2.31 -7.62
C GLY A 35 -5.43 1.87 -9.07
N GLY A 36 -4.18 1.78 -9.53
CA GLY A 36 -3.84 1.27 -10.86
C GLY A 36 -4.22 -0.19 -11.04
N PHE A 37 -4.02 -1.03 -10.01
CA PHE A 37 -4.49 -2.41 -10.01
C PHE A 37 -6.01 -2.50 -10.16
N VAL A 38 -6.78 -1.73 -9.39
CA VAL A 38 -8.24 -1.71 -9.48
C VAL A 38 -8.70 -1.29 -10.88
N ALA A 39 -8.10 -0.23 -11.45
CA ALA A 39 -8.43 0.23 -12.80
C ALA A 39 -8.11 -0.84 -13.86
N LEU A 40 -6.97 -1.52 -13.75
CA LEU A 40 -6.57 -2.60 -14.64
C LEU A 40 -7.54 -3.78 -14.54
N ALA A 41 -7.94 -4.17 -13.33
CA ALA A 41 -8.87 -5.26 -13.09
C ALA A 41 -10.26 -4.99 -13.72
N LEU A 42 -10.76 -3.76 -13.56
CA LEU A 42 -12.01 -3.32 -14.21
C LEU A 42 -11.92 -3.33 -15.73
N ALA A 43 -10.80 -2.86 -16.30
CA ALA A 43 -10.57 -2.90 -17.74
C ALA A 43 -10.51 -4.34 -18.27
N CYS A 44 -9.80 -5.24 -17.59
CA CYS A 44 -9.72 -6.65 -17.96
C CYS A 44 -11.10 -7.34 -17.89
N ARG A 45 -11.91 -7.02 -16.89
CA ARG A 45 -13.30 -7.51 -16.81
C ARG A 45 -14.13 -7.04 -17.99
N GLY A 46 -14.05 -5.77 -18.37
CA GLY A 46 -14.75 -5.25 -19.53
C GLY A 46 -14.34 -5.92 -20.85
N LEU A 47 -13.05 -6.25 -21.01
CA LEU A 47 -12.56 -7.00 -22.17
C LEU A 47 -13.09 -8.46 -22.19
N LEU A 48 -13.18 -9.09 -21.02
CA LEU A 48 -13.72 -10.44 -20.89
C LEU A 48 -15.21 -10.47 -21.22
N GLU A 49 -16.00 -9.51 -20.70
CA GLU A 49 -17.43 -9.37 -20.97
C GLU A 49 -17.72 -9.13 -22.47
N GLN A 50 -16.82 -8.42 -23.16
CA GLN A 50 -16.91 -8.18 -24.61
C GLN A 50 -16.38 -9.36 -25.45
N GLY A 51 -15.87 -10.42 -24.83
CA GLY A 51 -15.30 -11.58 -25.54
C GLY A 51 -13.97 -11.29 -26.24
N LEU A 52 -13.31 -10.17 -25.93
CA LEU A 52 -12.02 -9.79 -26.52
C LEU A 52 -10.84 -10.55 -25.91
N VAL A 53 -11.01 -11.09 -24.71
CA VAL A 53 -10.09 -12.04 -24.06
C VAL A 53 -10.85 -13.29 -23.66
N LYS A 54 -10.18 -14.45 -23.64
CA LYS A 54 -10.78 -15.75 -23.35
C LYS A 54 -10.87 -16.08 -21.86
N ALA A 55 -10.04 -15.44 -21.06
CA ALA A 55 -9.96 -15.64 -19.61
C ALA A 55 -9.43 -14.36 -18.96
N MET A 56 -9.66 -14.22 -17.65
CA MET A 56 -9.10 -13.13 -16.86
C MET A 56 -7.55 -13.21 -16.90
N PRO A 57 -6.86 -12.16 -17.37
CA PRO A 57 -5.40 -12.19 -17.48
C PRO A 57 -4.69 -11.91 -16.15
N ILE A 58 -5.40 -11.40 -15.14
CA ILE A 58 -4.88 -11.14 -13.80
C ILE A 58 -4.95 -12.43 -12.98
N ARG A 59 -3.90 -12.73 -12.23
CA ARG A 59 -3.79 -13.96 -11.44
C ARG A 59 -3.87 -13.73 -9.94
N HIS A 60 -3.52 -12.53 -9.48
CA HIS A 60 -3.39 -12.20 -8.07
C HIS A 60 -3.86 -10.77 -7.82
N TYR A 61 -4.48 -10.54 -6.66
CA TYR A 61 -4.69 -9.19 -6.15
C TYR A 61 -3.35 -8.61 -5.69
N VAL A 62 -3.17 -7.31 -5.88
CA VAL A 62 -1.92 -6.61 -5.58
C VAL A 62 -2.22 -5.26 -4.97
N ALA A 63 -1.67 -5.01 -3.80
CA ALA A 63 -1.76 -3.71 -3.13
C ALA A 63 -0.38 -3.19 -2.71
N GLY A 64 -0.28 -1.88 -2.56
CA GLY A 64 0.91 -1.22 -2.06
C GLY A 64 0.58 -0.27 -0.91
N ILE A 65 1.43 -0.28 0.12
CA ILE A 65 1.30 0.60 1.27
C ILE A 65 2.69 1.07 1.73
N SER A 66 2.73 2.23 2.40
CA SER A 66 3.95 2.76 3.02
C SER A 66 3.96 2.53 4.52
N ALA A 67 5.15 2.39 5.08
CA ALA A 67 5.41 2.40 6.51
C ALA A 67 6.70 3.17 6.78
N GLY A 68 6.88 3.66 7.99
CA GLY A 68 8.12 4.35 8.33
C GLY A 68 8.35 4.45 9.83
N ILE A 69 9.51 5.02 10.19
CA ILE A 69 9.85 5.28 11.58
C ILE A 69 9.81 6.79 11.82
N VAL A 70 8.88 7.22 12.66
CA VAL A 70 8.70 8.61 13.07
C VAL A 70 8.86 8.68 14.59
N ASP A 71 9.76 9.53 15.08
CA ASP A 71 10.03 9.68 16.51
C ASP A 71 10.33 8.34 17.22
N ASN A 72 11.10 7.46 16.55
CA ASN A 72 11.43 6.07 16.96
C ASN A 72 10.23 5.12 17.10
N VAL A 73 9.10 5.44 16.49
CA VAL A 73 7.91 4.58 16.44
C VAL A 73 7.68 4.11 15.01
N ALA A 74 7.55 2.80 14.81
CA ALA A 74 7.14 2.24 13.54
C ALA A 74 5.66 2.54 13.30
N MET A 75 5.33 3.12 12.15
CA MET A 75 3.98 3.56 11.78
C MET A 75 3.64 3.09 10.37
N LEU A 76 2.36 2.77 10.16
CA LEU A 76 1.81 2.37 8.87
C LEU A 76 1.04 3.53 8.25
N ASP A 77 1.11 3.67 6.91
CA ASP A 77 0.35 4.64 6.12
C ASP A 77 0.56 6.08 6.62
N LEU A 78 1.80 6.55 6.48
CA LEU A 78 2.21 7.87 6.97
C LEU A 78 1.45 8.98 6.25
N GLN A 79 0.82 9.88 7.02
CA GLN A 79 0.34 11.13 6.46
C GLN A 79 1.51 12.09 6.22
N TYR A 80 1.34 13.10 5.37
CA TYR A 80 2.41 14.03 4.99
C TYR A 80 3.16 14.65 6.18
N SER A 81 2.48 15.01 7.27
CA SER A 81 3.12 15.58 8.46
C SER A 81 3.97 14.57 9.25
N GLU A 82 3.74 13.30 9.08
CA GLU A 82 4.52 12.19 9.64
C GLU A 82 5.67 11.83 8.69
N ASP A 83 5.35 11.65 7.40
CA ASP A 83 6.30 11.34 6.33
C ASP A 83 7.45 12.36 6.23
N SER A 84 7.14 13.67 6.33
CA SER A 84 8.14 14.74 6.29
C SER A 84 9.15 14.72 7.46
N ARG A 85 8.87 13.98 8.52
CA ARG A 85 9.72 13.82 9.70
C ARG A 85 10.23 12.38 9.85
N ALA A 86 9.88 11.51 8.92
CA ALA A 86 10.26 10.11 9.01
C ALA A 86 11.78 9.95 8.91
N MET A 87 12.35 9.23 9.86
CA MET A 87 13.76 8.85 9.87
C MET A 87 14.03 7.69 8.90
N VAL A 88 13.01 6.89 8.65
CA VAL A 88 13.01 5.76 7.72
C VAL A 88 11.68 5.75 6.99
N ASP A 89 11.72 5.63 5.67
CA ASP A 89 10.57 5.43 4.78
C ASP A 89 10.69 4.09 4.07
N LEU A 90 9.60 3.32 4.05
CA LEU A 90 9.53 2.01 3.42
C LEU A 90 8.23 1.88 2.64
N ASN A 91 8.35 1.51 1.37
CA ASN A 91 7.23 1.19 0.49
C ASN A 91 7.22 -0.31 0.21
N CYS A 92 6.07 -0.95 0.32
CA CYS A 92 5.94 -2.38 0.11
C CYS A 92 4.71 -2.70 -0.73
N VAL A 93 4.93 -3.45 -1.81
CA VAL A 93 3.87 -3.99 -2.68
C VAL A 93 3.82 -5.50 -2.47
N MET A 94 2.63 -6.02 -2.20
CA MET A 94 2.40 -7.45 -1.93
C MET A 94 1.20 -7.98 -2.70
N ASN A 95 1.19 -9.31 -2.90
CA ASN A 95 0.01 -10.03 -3.38
C ASN A 95 -0.82 -10.58 -2.21
N GLU A 96 -2.00 -11.13 -2.51
CA GLU A 96 -2.92 -11.70 -1.50
C GLU A 96 -2.36 -12.93 -0.74
N GLN A 97 -1.29 -13.53 -1.24
CA GLN A 97 -0.61 -14.65 -0.59
C GLN A 97 0.48 -14.19 0.39
N GLY A 98 0.66 -12.85 0.53
CA GLY A 98 1.71 -12.26 1.34
C GLY A 98 3.09 -12.27 0.66
N GLY A 99 3.15 -12.62 -0.63
CA GLY A 99 4.38 -12.52 -1.42
C GLY A 99 4.76 -11.07 -1.70
N ILE A 100 6.01 -10.71 -1.41
CA ILE A 100 6.55 -9.37 -1.68
C ILE A 100 6.87 -9.25 -3.16
N ILE A 101 6.25 -8.28 -3.84
CA ILE A 101 6.52 -7.94 -5.25
C ILE A 101 7.59 -6.87 -5.33
N GLU A 102 7.48 -5.85 -4.47
CA GLU A 102 8.44 -4.77 -4.39
C GLU A 102 8.64 -4.36 -2.92
N LEU A 103 9.89 -4.11 -2.57
CA LEU A 103 10.28 -3.57 -1.28
C LEU A 103 11.32 -2.49 -1.49
N GLN A 104 10.99 -1.25 -1.13
CA GLN A 104 11.89 -0.11 -1.20
C GLN A 104 11.95 0.55 0.18
N GLY A 105 13.14 0.66 0.73
CA GLY A 105 13.38 1.31 2.02
C GLY A 105 14.51 2.33 1.94
N THR A 106 14.32 3.47 2.57
CA THR A 106 15.30 4.58 2.62
C THR A 106 15.46 5.07 4.04
N GLY A 107 16.70 5.16 4.51
CA GLY A 107 17.03 5.86 5.74
C GLY A 107 17.22 7.35 5.45
N GLU A 108 16.18 8.14 5.68
CA GLU A 108 16.17 9.58 5.39
C GLU A 108 17.02 10.37 6.41
N GLY A 109 16.89 10.05 7.68
CA GLY A 109 17.64 10.71 8.76
C GLY A 109 18.76 9.85 9.37
N ARG A 110 18.67 8.53 9.25
CA ARG A 110 19.64 7.54 9.73
C ARG A 110 19.49 6.21 9.02
N ALA A 111 20.53 5.40 9.04
CA ALA A 111 20.39 3.99 8.66
C ALA A 111 19.41 3.26 9.59
N PHE A 112 18.69 2.27 9.06
CA PHE A 112 17.82 1.39 9.84
C PHE A 112 18.37 -0.03 9.87
N THR A 113 18.03 -0.74 10.93
CA THR A 113 18.51 -2.10 11.18
C THR A 113 17.66 -3.14 10.47
N PRO A 114 18.18 -4.37 10.25
CA PRO A 114 17.36 -5.49 9.75
C PRO A 114 16.14 -5.79 10.60
N ARG A 115 16.20 -5.56 11.92
CA ARG A 115 15.07 -5.75 12.84
C ARG A 115 13.96 -4.72 12.57
N GLU A 116 14.33 -3.44 12.40
CA GLU A 116 13.39 -2.38 12.05
C GLU A 116 12.75 -2.63 10.68
N GLN A 117 13.54 -3.11 9.71
CA GLN A 117 13.00 -3.53 8.41
C GLN A 117 11.94 -4.63 8.56
N GLN A 118 12.21 -5.67 9.35
CA GLN A 118 11.26 -6.75 9.60
C GLN A 118 9.97 -6.25 10.25
N GLU A 119 10.08 -5.33 11.20
CA GLU A 119 8.92 -4.71 11.86
C GLU A 119 8.08 -3.90 10.86
N LEU A 120 8.70 -3.08 10.02
CA LEU A 120 8.02 -2.30 8.99
C LEU A 120 7.35 -3.19 7.93
N VAL A 121 8.04 -4.26 7.49
CA VAL A 121 7.47 -5.24 6.55
C VAL A 121 6.26 -5.95 7.15
N ALA A 122 6.30 -6.30 8.44
CA ALA A 122 5.16 -6.91 9.13
C ALA A 122 3.95 -5.97 9.20
N LEU A 123 4.17 -4.68 9.44
CA LEU A 123 3.12 -3.65 9.37
C LEU A 123 2.56 -3.53 7.95
N CYS A 124 3.41 -3.47 6.94
CA CYS A 124 2.99 -3.43 5.53
C CYS A 124 2.17 -4.66 5.14
N ALA A 125 2.52 -5.86 5.63
CA ALA A 125 1.77 -7.07 5.36
C ALA A 125 0.33 -6.98 5.89
N GLN A 126 0.14 -6.45 7.10
CA GLN A 126 -1.19 -6.22 7.67
C GLN A 126 -1.99 -5.18 6.86
N GLY A 127 -1.35 -4.07 6.48
CA GLY A 127 -1.98 -3.02 5.68
C GLY A 127 -2.37 -3.50 4.28
N ASN A 128 -1.47 -4.19 3.59
CA ASN A 128 -1.74 -4.74 2.26
C ASN A 128 -2.86 -5.79 2.29
N ALA A 129 -2.89 -6.68 3.29
CA ALA A 129 -3.98 -7.66 3.43
C ALA A 129 -5.34 -6.98 3.52
N ARG A 130 -5.43 -5.88 4.25
CA ARG A 130 -6.67 -5.11 4.39
C ARG A 130 -7.05 -4.33 3.12
N LEU A 131 -6.07 -3.76 2.40
CA LEU A 131 -6.32 -3.14 1.10
C LEU A 131 -6.83 -4.16 0.09
N ILE A 132 -6.25 -5.35 0.04
CA ILE A 132 -6.69 -6.44 -0.83
C ILE A 132 -8.11 -6.91 -0.48
N GLU A 133 -8.47 -6.95 0.80
CA GLU A 133 -9.84 -7.25 1.22
C GLU A 133 -10.83 -6.21 0.66
N LEU A 134 -10.46 -4.92 0.72
CA LEU A 134 -11.26 -3.84 0.13
C LEU A 134 -11.34 -3.95 -1.40
N GLU A 135 -10.24 -4.28 -2.08
CA GLU A 135 -10.24 -4.53 -3.52
C GLU A 135 -11.21 -5.65 -3.89
N LYS A 136 -11.20 -6.78 -3.15
CA LYS A 136 -12.15 -7.90 -3.35
C LYS A 136 -13.59 -7.46 -3.16
N ASN A 137 -13.87 -6.62 -2.17
CA ASN A 137 -15.23 -6.11 -1.93
C ASN A 137 -15.71 -5.19 -3.07
N ILE A 138 -14.82 -4.39 -3.66
CA ILE A 138 -15.14 -3.47 -4.76
C ILE A 138 -15.26 -4.21 -6.09
N LEU A 139 -14.33 -5.10 -6.35
CA LEU A 139 -14.21 -5.79 -7.63
C LEU A 139 -15.13 -7.02 -7.73
N GLY A 140 -15.58 -7.57 -6.61
CA GLY A 140 -16.24 -8.87 -6.55
C GLY A 140 -15.26 -10.01 -6.85
N GLU A 141 -15.80 -11.20 -7.12
CA GLU A 141 -15.00 -12.35 -7.55
C GLU A 141 -14.59 -12.19 -9.02
N ILE A 142 -13.45 -11.53 -9.24
CA ILE A 142 -12.89 -11.32 -10.59
C ILE A 142 -11.84 -12.38 -10.94
N LEU A 143 -11.22 -12.97 -9.94
CA LEU A 143 -10.12 -13.95 -10.08
C LEU A 143 -10.58 -15.35 -9.75
#